data_89558a77edd687309f8fc0343904413c
#
_entry.id   89558a77edd687309f8fc0343904413c
#
_cell.length_a   1.000
_cell.length_b   1.000
_cell.length_c   1.000
_cell.angle_alpha   90.00
_cell.angle_beta   90.00
_cell.angle_gamma   90.00
#
_symmetry.space_group_name_H-M   'P 1'
#
loop_
_entity.id
_entity.type
_entity.pdbx_description
1 polymer ?
#
loop_
_entity_poly.entity_id
_entity_poly.type
_entity_poly.pdbx_seq_one_letter_code
_entity_poly.pdbx_strand_id
1 'polypeptide(L)'
;MTATNVGDHLCAIADTAGADAPRTFAHMTLARAALEGAARITYLLTPAGTVCDRVLRAAAVMLASAEEELRAVAEFAGRNDELHRLADEVARRRLREVSDLIQAAGIEVLTNRSGGRSVGLRWVGSKDVVSTSINITAILNAIAPSRPGAYRVGSGAAHSQPWVLDDDEAFDIRTNRFNWTFDPVALAGSVDIALLAAALTLEAFASLLGADASTERIRAQEREQATTRLAVAFAGT
;
A
#
# COMPACT_ATOMS: atom_id res chain seq x y z
N MET A 1 6.16 9.60 6.42
CA MET A 1 6.60 8.76 5.29
C MET A 1 5.43 8.11 4.53
N THR A 2 4.59 7.27 5.12
CA THR A 2 3.51 6.56 4.38
C THR A 2 2.51 7.53 3.73
N ALA A 3 2.08 8.59 4.42
CA ALA A 3 1.17 9.59 3.87
C ALA A 3 1.80 10.38 2.70
N THR A 4 3.08 10.74 2.79
CA THR A 4 3.82 11.38 1.70
C THR A 4 3.87 10.48 0.47
N ASN A 5 4.15 9.19 0.66
CA ASN A 5 4.17 8.21 -0.41
C ASN A 5 2.80 8.05 -1.09
N VAL A 6 1.70 8.03 -0.30
CA VAL A 6 0.34 8.06 -0.88
C VAL A 6 0.13 9.32 -1.73
N GLY A 7 0.52 10.49 -1.22
CA GLY A 7 0.44 11.76 -1.95
C GLY A 7 1.20 11.72 -3.28
N ASP A 8 2.44 11.24 -3.28
CA ASP A 8 3.26 11.12 -4.48
C ASP A 8 2.61 10.22 -5.54
N HIS A 9 2.03 9.08 -5.13
CA HIS A 9 1.32 8.20 -6.06
C HIS A 9 0.05 8.84 -6.62
N LEU A 10 -0.69 9.60 -5.80
CA LEU A 10 -1.88 10.34 -6.26
C LEU A 10 -1.51 11.41 -7.30
N CYS A 11 -0.45 12.16 -7.06
CA CYS A 11 0.07 13.14 -8.02
C CYS A 11 0.50 12.45 -9.34
N ALA A 12 1.25 11.34 -9.24
CA ALA A 12 1.69 10.60 -10.41
C ALA A 12 0.53 10.01 -11.24
N ILE A 13 -0.57 9.60 -10.60
CA ILE A 13 -1.79 9.18 -11.30
C ILE A 13 -2.43 10.36 -12.02
N ALA A 14 -2.54 11.52 -11.37
CA ALA A 14 -3.09 12.72 -11.97
C ALA A 14 -2.28 13.16 -13.21
N ASP A 15 -0.95 13.14 -13.11
CA ASP A 15 -0.05 13.43 -14.23
C ASP A 15 -0.21 12.42 -15.37
N THR A 16 -0.34 11.14 -15.05
CA THR A 16 -0.57 10.07 -16.03
C THR A 16 -1.90 10.23 -16.75
N ALA A 17 -2.96 10.56 -16.00
CA ALA A 17 -4.31 10.76 -16.54
C ALA A 17 -4.40 12.02 -17.42
N GLY A 18 -3.61 13.07 -17.13
CA GLY A 18 -3.54 14.30 -17.89
C GLY A 18 -2.59 14.27 -19.08
N ALA A 19 -1.86 13.18 -19.32
CA ALA A 19 -0.90 13.08 -20.40
C ALA A 19 -1.59 12.88 -21.76
N ASP A 20 -1.03 13.44 -22.83
CA ASP A 20 -1.51 13.26 -24.22
C ASP A 20 -1.48 11.78 -24.65
N ALA A 21 -0.56 10.99 -24.09
CA ALA A 21 -0.42 9.55 -24.31
C ALA A 21 -0.26 8.82 -22.97
N PRO A 22 -1.33 8.48 -22.28
CA PRO A 22 -1.29 7.78 -21.02
C PRO A 22 -0.60 6.40 -21.14
N ARG A 23 0.13 6.01 -20.09
CA ARG A 23 0.79 4.71 -20.07
C ARG A 23 -0.24 3.60 -19.80
N THR A 24 -0.16 2.50 -20.54
CA THR A 24 -1.15 1.41 -20.52
C THR A 24 -1.38 0.80 -19.13
N PHE A 25 -0.31 0.56 -18.35
CA PHE A 25 -0.44 -0.14 -17.05
C PHE A 25 0.09 0.63 -15.84
N ALA A 26 0.83 1.73 -16.05
CA ALA A 26 1.47 2.45 -14.95
C ALA A 26 0.45 2.97 -13.91
N HIS A 27 -0.72 3.46 -14.38
CA HIS A 27 -1.78 3.95 -13.50
C HIS A 27 -2.31 2.88 -12.53
N MET A 28 -2.42 1.61 -12.97
CA MET A 28 -2.88 0.50 -12.11
C MET A 28 -1.89 0.22 -10.97
N THR A 29 -0.59 0.23 -11.29
CA THR A 29 0.48 0.04 -10.29
C THR A 29 0.52 1.19 -9.28
N LEU A 30 0.38 2.43 -9.75
CA LEU A 30 0.33 3.61 -8.90
C LEU A 30 -0.91 3.62 -7.99
N ALA A 31 -2.08 3.28 -8.53
CA ALA A 31 -3.33 3.18 -7.77
C ALA A 31 -3.24 2.10 -6.67
N ARG A 32 -2.66 0.94 -6.99
CA ARG A 32 -2.38 -0.10 -6.00
C ARG A 32 -1.49 0.39 -4.88
N ALA A 33 -0.39 1.07 -5.22
CA ALA A 33 0.57 1.56 -4.23
C ALA A 33 -0.07 2.62 -3.30
N ALA A 34 -0.88 3.52 -3.85
CA ALA A 34 -1.65 4.48 -3.07
C ALA A 34 -2.64 3.76 -2.13
N LEU A 35 -3.38 2.78 -2.63
CA LEU A 35 -4.36 2.01 -1.84
C LEU A 35 -3.69 1.20 -0.72
N GLU A 36 -2.53 0.58 -0.99
CA GLU A 36 -1.75 -0.11 0.03
C GLU A 36 -1.29 0.83 1.13
N GLY A 37 -0.79 2.02 0.76
CA GLY A 37 -0.42 3.06 1.71
C GLY A 37 -1.58 3.53 2.57
N ALA A 38 -2.75 3.75 1.97
CA ALA A 38 -3.97 4.13 2.68
C ALA A 38 -4.43 3.04 3.66
N ALA A 39 -4.37 1.77 3.26
CA ALA A 39 -4.69 0.65 4.14
C ALA A 39 -3.75 0.60 5.36
N ARG A 40 -2.46 0.82 5.18
CA ARG A 40 -1.48 0.90 6.28
C ARG A 40 -1.77 2.06 7.22
N ILE A 41 -2.09 3.26 6.69
CA ILE A 41 -2.48 4.43 7.48
C ILE A 41 -3.73 4.13 8.29
N THR A 42 -4.77 3.60 7.66
CA THR A 42 -6.02 3.22 8.34
C THR A 42 -5.77 2.19 9.43
N TYR A 43 -4.96 1.17 9.17
CA TYR A 43 -4.57 0.17 10.17
C TYR A 43 -3.89 0.80 11.39
N LEU A 44 -2.98 1.74 11.18
CA LEU A 44 -2.24 2.41 12.24
C LEU A 44 -3.12 3.36 13.06
N LEU A 45 -4.01 4.10 12.39
CA LEU A 45 -4.78 5.20 12.97
C LEU A 45 -6.22 4.84 13.35
N THR A 46 -6.65 3.60 13.04
CA THR A 46 -8.03 3.15 13.32
C THR A 46 -8.50 3.54 14.74
N PRO A 47 -9.65 4.24 14.85
CA PRO A 47 -10.17 4.71 16.12
C PRO A 47 -10.70 3.60 17.05
N ALA A 48 -10.99 2.42 16.49
CA ALA A 48 -11.51 1.27 17.24
C ALA A 48 -10.55 0.69 18.29
N GLY A 49 -9.29 1.15 18.32
CA GLY A 49 -8.28 0.72 19.27
C GLY A 49 -7.89 1.82 20.27
N THR A 50 -7.33 1.41 21.40
CA THR A 50 -6.72 2.31 22.37
C THR A 50 -5.46 2.97 21.82
N VAL A 51 -4.93 3.98 22.53
CA VAL A 51 -3.59 4.52 22.21
C VAL A 51 -2.53 3.41 22.26
N CYS A 52 -2.64 2.51 23.24
CA CYS A 52 -1.73 1.38 23.40
C CYS A 52 -1.76 0.45 22.17
N ASP A 53 -2.93 0.19 21.59
CA ASP A 53 -3.05 -0.63 20.39
C ASP A 53 -2.40 0.04 19.18
N ARG A 54 -2.56 1.35 19.04
CA ARG A 54 -1.91 2.12 17.96
C ARG A 54 -0.39 2.12 18.09
N VAL A 55 0.12 2.31 19.31
CA VAL A 55 1.57 2.25 19.58
C VAL A 55 2.11 0.86 19.24
N LEU A 56 1.42 -0.20 19.66
CA LEU A 56 1.84 -1.57 19.40
C LEU A 56 1.84 -1.90 17.90
N ARG A 57 0.81 -1.44 17.16
CA ARG A 57 0.78 -1.57 15.69
C ARG A 57 1.89 -0.80 15.00
N ALA A 58 2.16 0.44 15.45
CA ALA A 58 3.24 1.25 14.91
C ALA A 58 4.61 0.59 15.15
N ALA A 59 4.84 0.09 16.36
CA ALA A 59 6.05 -0.66 16.70
C ALA A 59 6.22 -1.91 15.82
N ALA A 60 5.13 -2.67 15.57
CA ALA A 60 5.15 -3.85 14.71
C ALA A 60 5.53 -3.50 13.25
N VAL A 61 4.98 -2.40 12.72
CA VAL A 61 5.30 -1.91 11.36
C VAL A 61 6.76 -1.47 11.28
N MET A 62 7.24 -0.72 12.27
CA MET A 62 8.63 -0.24 12.29
C MET A 62 9.62 -1.40 12.36
N LEU A 63 9.36 -2.39 13.22
CA LEU A 63 10.22 -3.56 13.36
C LEU A 63 10.26 -4.39 12.07
N ALA A 64 9.08 -4.70 11.51
CA ALA A 64 8.98 -5.44 10.25
C ALA A 64 9.71 -4.73 9.10
N SER A 65 9.61 -3.40 9.03
CA SER A 65 10.31 -2.59 8.02
C SER A 65 11.83 -2.64 8.20
N ALA A 66 12.32 -2.55 9.44
CA ALA A 66 13.75 -2.61 9.71
C ALA A 66 14.35 -4.01 9.44
N GLU A 67 13.61 -5.07 9.78
CA GLU A 67 14.00 -6.45 9.45
C GLU A 67 14.00 -6.70 7.93
N GLU A 68 13.04 -6.11 7.18
CA GLU A 68 12.99 -6.25 5.73
C GLU A 68 14.12 -5.50 5.05
N GLU A 69 14.45 -4.28 5.51
CA GLU A 69 15.58 -3.50 5.03
C GLU A 69 16.90 -4.28 5.21
N LEU A 70 17.10 -4.88 6.38
CA LEU A 70 18.31 -5.70 6.63
C LEU A 70 18.37 -6.91 5.70
N ARG A 71 17.23 -7.58 5.44
CA ARG A 71 17.17 -8.72 4.50
C ARG A 71 17.44 -8.29 3.06
N ALA A 72 16.84 -7.19 2.63
CA ALA A 72 17.09 -6.66 1.29
C ALA A 72 18.57 -6.35 1.06
N VAL A 73 19.23 -5.73 2.05
CA VAL A 73 20.67 -5.49 2.00
C VAL A 73 21.48 -6.79 1.95
N ALA A 74 21.07 -7.81 2.72
CA ALA A 74 21.76 -9.11 2.74
C ALA A 74 21.68 -9.85 1.38
N GLU A 75 20.64 -9.63 0.57
CA GLU A 75 20.54 -10.20 -0.77
C GLU A 75 21.59 -9.66 -1.75
N PHE A 76 22.19 -8.48 -1.47
CA PHE A 76 23.32 -7.95 -2.20
C PHE A 76 24.67 -8.46 -1.65
N ALA A 77 24.68 -9.32 -0.63
CA ALA A 77 25.88 -9.90 -0.05
C ALA A 77 26.62 -10.77 -1.10
N GLY A 78 27.80 -10.41 -1.44
CA GLY A 78 28.62 -10.99 -2.53
C GLY A 78 29.24 -9.90 -3.40
N ARG A 79 28.70 -8.70 -3.36
CA ARG A 79 29.35 -7.50 -3.85
C ARG A 79 30.14 -6.89 -2.69
N ASN A 80 31.43 -7.15 -2.68
CA ASN A 80 32.34 -6.65 -1.64
C ASN A 80 32.74 -5.19 -1.97
N ASP A 81 31.73 -4.31 -2.00
CA ASP A 81 31.94 -2.89 -2.23
C ASP A 81 31.61 -2.08 -0.96
N GLU A 82 32.12 -0.88 -0.91
CA GLU A 82 31.97 0.01 0.24
C GLU A 82 30.48 0.43 0.43
N LEU A 83 29.71 0.56 -0.65
CA LEU A 83 28.30 0.89 -0.60
C LEU A 83 27.49 -0.19 0.10
N HIS A 84 27.77 -1.47 -0.20
CA HIS A 84 27.10 -2.58 0.47
C HIS A 84 27.42 -2.59 1.96
N ARG A 85 28.70 -2.39 2.35
CA ARG A 85 29.11 -2.32 3.75
C ARG A 85 28.41 -1.18 4.50
N LEU A 86 28.32 0.01 3.88
CA LEU A 86 27.62 1.14 4.47
C LEU A 86 26.11 0.88 4.60
N ALA A 87 25.49 0.29 3.60
CA ALA A 87 24.06 -0.07 3.63
C ALA A 87 23.76 -1.08 4.76
N ASP A 88 24.60 -2.12 4.91
CA ASP A 88 24.46 -3.12 5.99
C ASP A 88 24.62 -2.47 7.38
N GLU A 89 25.61 -1.58 7.54
CA GLU A 89 25.81 -0.87 8.80
C GLU A 89 24.59 0.03 9.14
N VAL A 90 24.03 0.74 8.18
CA VAL A 90 22.85 1.58 8.35
C VAL A 90 21.63 0.73 8.72
N ALA A 91 21.37 -0.36 7.99
CA ALA A 91 20.24 -1.24 8.26
C ALA A 91 20.35 -1.89 9.65
N ARG A 92 21.53 -2.37 10.05
CA ARG A 92 21.76 -2.92 11.39
C ARG A 92 21.58 -1.89 12.48
N ARG A 93 22.06 -0.66 12.30
CA ARG A 93 21.87 0.44 13.24
C ARG A 93 20.38 0.72 13.42
N ARG A 94 19.63 0.85 12.33
CA ARG A 94 18.19 1.10 12.36
C ARG A 94 17.43 0.01 13.09
N LEU A 95 17.74 -1.26 12.83
CA LEU A 95 17.11 -2.39 13.52
C LEU A 95 17.39 -2.33 15.03
N ARG A 96 18.63 -2.00 15.45
CA ARG A 96 18.94 -1.81 16.88
C ARG A 96 18.14 -0.67 17.49
N GLU A 97 18.13 0.53 16.86
CA GLU A 97 17.39 1.68 17.36
C GLU A 97 15.89 1.38 17.54
N VAL A 98 15.26 0.69 16.58
CA VAL A 98 13.85 0.26 16.67
C VAL A 98 13.68 -0.74 17.80
N SER A 99 14.56 -1.72 17.93
CA SER A 99 14.50 -2.74 19.00
C SER A 99 14.64 -2.11 20.38
N ASP A 100 15.56 -1.17 20.55
CA ASP A 100 15.80 -0.46 21.82
C ASP A 100 14.57 0.39 22.20
N LEU A 101 13.93 1.07 21.24
CA LEU A 101 12.69 1.82 21.46
C LEU A 101 11.55 0.91 21.90
N ILE A 102 11.38 -0.24 21.25
CA ILE A 102 10.37 -1.25 21.59
C ILE A 102 10.57 -1.76 23.01
N GLN A 103 11.81 -2.12 23.37
CA GLN A 103 12.16 -2.59 24.69
C GLN A 103 11.95 -1.50 25.76
N ALA A 104 12.39 -0.27 25.49
CA ALA A 104 12.22 0.87 26.40
C ALA A 104 10.74 1.21 26.63
N ALA A 105 9.87 0.96 25.66
CA ALA A 105 8.42 1.10 25.80
C ALA A 105 7.75 -0.02 26.61
N GLY A 106 8.48 -1.06 27.04
CA GLY A 106 7.90 -2.21 27.73
C GLY A 106 7.12 -3.16 26.80
N ILE A 107 7.52 -3.23 25.56
CA ILE A 107 6.95 -4.12 24.54
C ILE A 107 7.87 -5.33 24.35
N GLU A 108 7.29 -6.52 24.37
CA GLU A 108 7.97 -7.79 24.14
C GLU A 108 7.85 -8.21 22.69
N VAL A 109 8.99 -8.57 22.08
CA VAL A 109 9.05 -9.12 20.70
C VAL A 109 8.93 -10.64 20.76
N LEU A 110 7.97 -11.17 20.03
CA LEU A 110 7.78 -12.60 19.87
C LEU A 110 8.45 -13.06 18.59
N THR A 111 9.30 -14.07 18.67
CA THR A 111 10.01 -14.64 17.53
C THR A 111 9.43 -16.01 17.17
N ASN A 112 9.64 -16.44 15.91
CA ASN A 112 9.31 -17.80 15.51
C ASN A 112 10.21 -18.82 16.23
N ARG A 113 9.84 -20.10 16.16
CA ARG A 113 10.56 -21.18 16.86
C ARG A 113 12.04 -21.30 16.47
N SER A 114 12.42 -20.84 15.29
CA SER A 114 13.83 -20.79 14.85
C SER A 114 14.58 -19.56 15.38
N GLY A 115 13.89 -18.64 16.07
CA GLY A 115 14.48 -17.41 16.62
C GLY A 115 14.91 -16.37 15.59
N GLY A 116 14.67 -16.62 14.29
CA GLY A 116 15.23 -15.79 13.22
C GLY A 116 14.31 -14.67 12.71
N ARG A 117 13.03 -14.64 13.09
CA ARG A 117 12.06 -13.65 12.59
C ARG A 117 11.07 -13.27 13.67
N SER A 118 10.81 -11.98 13.78
CA SER A 118 9.72 -11.46 14.62
C SER A 118 8.36 -11.81 14.00
N VAL A 119 7.46 -12.38 14.81
CA VAL A 119 6.12 -12.79 14.39
C VAL A 119 5.02 -11.94 15.03
N GLY A 120 5.31 -11.26 16.12
CA GLY A 120 4.37 -10.41 16.81
C GLY A 120 5.00 -9.60 17.93
N LEU A 121 4.22 -8.66 18.43
CA LEU A 121 4.56 -7.81 19.58
C LEU A 121 3.42 -7.86 20.60
N ARG A 122 3.75 -7.73 21.88
CA ARG A 122 2.79 -7.55 22.95
C ARG A 122 3.35 -6.66 24.06
N TRP A 123 2.49 -6.05 24.84
CA TRP A 123 2.89 -5.43 26.09
C TRP A 123 3.35 -6.50 27.09
N VAL A 124 4.38 -6.19 27.84
CA VAL A 124 4.82 -7.09 28.92
C VAL A 124 3.64 -7.37 29.88
N GLY A 125 3.36 -8.64 30.10
CA GLY A 125 2.23 -9.09 30.92
C GLY A 125 0.88 -9.16 30.20
N SER A 126 0.75 -8.71 28.94
CA SER A 126 -0.48 -8.87 28.15
C SER A 126 -0.51 -10.21 27.41
N LYS A 127 -1.74 -10.67 27.13
CA LYS A 127 -1.97 -11.82 26.22
C LYS A 127 -2.26 -11.39 24.80
N ASP A 128 -2.59 -10.10 24.58
CA ASP A 128 -2.94 -9.58 23.27
C ASP A 128 -1.68 -9.38 22.43
N VAL A 129 -1.67 -10.00 21.26
CA VAL A 129 -0.53 -9.98 20.32
C VAL A 129 -0.92 -9.26 19.06
N VAL A 130 -0.07 -8.32 18.63
CA VAL A 130 -0.14 -7.69 17.31
C VAL A 130 0.90 -8.34 16.40
N SER A 131 0.46 -8.85 15.24
CA SER A 131 1.33 -9.46 14.24
C SER A 131 2.25 -8.42 13.61
N THR A 132 3.49 -8.81 13.33
CA THR A 132 4.42 -8.05 12.47
C THR A 132 4.08 -8.18 10.99
N SER A 133 3.25 -9.16 10.60
CA SER A 133 2.76 -9.33 9.24
C SER A 133 1.41 -8.66 9.07
N ILE A 134 1.34 -7.64 8.21
CA ILE A 134 0.11 -6.92 7.89
C ILE A 134 -0.57 -7.58 6.69
N ASN A 135 -1.80 -8.04 6.87
CA ASN A 135 -2.62 -8.56 5.78
C ASN A 135 -3.40 -7.41 5.11
N ILE A 136 -2.78 -6.78 4.12
CA ILE A 136 -3.36 -5.65 3.39
C ILE A 136 -4.70 -6.02 2.75
N THR A 137 -4.83 -7.21 2.16
CA THR A 137 -6.08 -7.66 1.56
C THR A 137 -7.21 -7.75 2.58
N ALA A 138 -6.95 -8.30 3.77
CA ALA A 138 -7.95 -8.39 4.82
C ALA A 138 -8.37 -7.00 5.33
N ILE A 139 -7.42 -6.08 5.48
CA ILE A 139 -7.71 -4.70 5.87
C ILE A 139 -8.60 -4.03 4.82
N LEU A 140 -8.24 -4.11 3.55
CA LEU A 140 -9.00 -3.49 2.46
C LEU A 140 -10.41 -4.07 2.33
N ASN A 141 -10.57 -5.37 2.47
CA ASN A 141 -11.90 -6.00 2.48
C ASN A 141 -12.78 -5.49 3.63
N ALA A 142 -12.18 -5.15 4.76
CA ALA A 142 -12.91 -4.61 5.91
C ALA A 142 -13.28 -3.13 5.76
N ILE A 143 -12.39 -2.30 5.20
CA ILE A 143 -12.59 -0.84 5.12
C ILE A 143 -13.20 -0.37 3.80
N ALA A 144 -13.10 -1.18 2.73
CA ALA A 144 -13.63 -0.88 1.40
C ALA A 144 -14.38 -2.09 0.82
N PRO A 145 -15.46 -2.57 1.48
CA PRO A 145 -16.18 -3.76 1.04
C PRO A 145 -16.88 -3.56 -0.31
N SER A 146 -17.12 -2.33 -0.73
CA SER A 146 -17.70 -1.99 -2.04
C SER A 146 -16.73 -2.16 -3.22
N ARG A 147 -15.45 -2.40 -2.95
CA ARG A 147 -14.39 -2.54 -3.97
C ARG A 147 -13.63 -3.87 -3.80
N PRO A 148 -14.33 -5.01 -3.80
CA PRO A 148 -13.68 -6.31 -3.66
C PRO A 148 -12.74 -6.55 -4.86
N GLY A 149 -11.52 -6.98 -4.58
CA GLY A 149 -10.56 -7.30 -5.64
C GLY A 149 -9.74 -6.14 -6.19
N ALA A 150 -10.05 -4.87 -5.88
CA ALA A 150 -9.30 -3.71 -6.37
C ALA A 150 -7.77 -3.85 -6.14
N TYR A 151 -7.37 -4.29 -4.96
CA TYR A 151 -5.97 -4.54 -4.65
C TYR A 151 -5.37 -5.69 -5.48
N ARG A 152 -6.15 -6.74 -5.77
CA ARG A 152 -5.68 -7.89 -6.55
C ARG A 152 -5.43 -7.52 -8.01
N VAL A 153 -6.32 -6.73 -8.62
CA VAL A 153 -6.15 -6.26 -10.00
C VAL A 153 -4.87 -5.43 -10.12
N GLY A 154 -4.71 -4.42 -9.27
CA GLY A 154 -3.49 -3.61 -9.27
C GLY A 154 -2.22 -4.42 -8.92
N SER A 155 -2.33 -5.45 -8.06
CA SER A 155 -1.23 -6.35 -7.76
C SER A 155 -0.88 -7.24 -8.95
N GLY A 156 -1.88 -7.72 -9.71
CA GLY A 156 -1.68 -8.44 -10.95
C GLY A 156 -0.89 -7.61 -11.97
N ALA A 157 -1.27 -6.35 -12.18
CA ALA A 157 -0.56 -5.43 -13.06
C ALA A 157 0.89 -5.19 -12.60
N ALA A 158 1.10 -4.94 -11.30
CA ALA A 158 2.43 -4.70 -10.74
C ALA A 158 3.37 -5.92 -10.85
N HIS A 159 2.81 -7.12 -10.86
CA HIS A 159 3.56 -8.37 -10.99
C HIS A 159 3.49 -8.97 -12.40
N SER A 160 3.05 -8.19 -13.38
CA SER A 160 2.95 -8.61 -14.80
C SER A 160 2.22 -9.95 -14.97
N GLN A 161 1.12 -10.13 -14.21
CA GLN A 161 0.34 -11.35 -14.29
C GLN A 161 -0.45 -11.40 -15.61
N PRO A 162 -0.36 -12.51 -16.40
CA PRO A 162 -1.01 -12.59 -17.71
C PRO A 162 -2.51 -12.27 -17.69
N TRP A 163 -3.25 -12.74 -16.68
CA TRP A 163 -4.70 -12.52 -16.56
C TRP A 163 -5.13 -11.05 -16.41
N VAL A 164 -4.18 -10.14 -16.10
CA VAL A 164 -4.43 -8.68 -16.04
C VAL A 164 -3.94 -8.01 -17.32
N LEU A 165 -2.91 -8.57 -17.95
CA LEU A 165 -2.24 -8.01 -19.09
C LEU A 165 -2.70 -8.63 -20.42
N ASP A 166 -3.45 -9.74 -20.32
CA ASP A 166 -3.93 -10.51 -21.46
C ASP A 166 -5.15 -9.78 -22.05
N ASP A 167 -4.85 -8.96 -23.05
CA ASP A 167 -5.84 -8.36 -23.92
C ASP A 167 -5.74 -9.09 -25.25
N ASP A 168 -6.73 -9.91 -25.57
CA ASP A 168 -6.78 -10.68 -26.82
C ASP A 168 -6.65 -9.80 -28.08
N GLU A 169 -6.93 -8.50 -27.95
CA GLU A 169 -6.75 -7.51 -29.01
C GLU A 169 -5.32 -6.95 -29.11
N ALA A 170 -4.48 -7.17 -28.09
CA ALA A 170 -3.13 -6.61 -28.05
C ALA A 170 -2.17 -7.28 -29.06
N PHE A 171 -2.43 -8.52 -29.49
CA PHE A 171 -1.60 -9.24 -30.44
C PHE A 171 -2.29 -9.37 -31.81
N ASP A 172 -1.84 -8.57 -32.79
CA ASP A 172 -2.28 -8.72 -34.16
C ASP A 172 -1.44 -9.81 -34.87
N ILE A 173 -2.04 -10.99 -35.04
CA ILE A 173 -1.42 -12.16 -35.72
C ILE A 173 -1.03 -11.83 -37.15
N ARG A 174 -1.73 -10.93 -37.84
CA ARG A 174 -1.46 -10.60 -39.25
C ARG A 174 -0.19 -9.75 -39.41
N THR A 175 0.06 -8.86 -38.46
CA THR A 175 1.23 -7.99 -38.45
C THR A 175 2.35 -8.50 -37.57
N ASN A 176 2.11 -9.53 -36.80
CA ASN A 176 3.02 -10.07 -35.76
C ASN A 176 3.50 -8.97 -34.81
N ARG A 177 2.61 -8.08 -34.42
CA ARG A 177 2.90 -6.93 -33.54
C ARG A 177 1.95 -6.90 -32.37
N PHE A 178 2.47 -6.53 -31.21
CA PHE A 178 1.67 -6.14 -30.06
C PHE A 178 1.22 -4.68 -30.24
N ASN A 179 -0.09 -4.47 -30.31
CA ASN A 179 -0.71 -3.16 -30.25
C ASN A 179 -1.21 -2.94 -28.82
N TRP A 180 -0.36 -2.39 -27.99
CA TRP A 180 -0.77 -1.95 -26.66
C TRP A 180 -1.63 -0.68 -26.81
N THR A 181 -2.93 -0.86 -26.77
CA THR A 181 -3.86 0.27 -26.76
C THR A 181 -4.13 0.70 -25.33
N PHE A 182 -4.24 2.00 -25.14
CA PHE A 182 -4.68 2.58 -23.88
C PHE A 182 -6.13 2.19 -23.62
N ASP A 183 -6.38 1.61 -22.42
CA ASP A 183 -7.74 1.29 -21.95
C ASP A 183 -8.28 2.41 -21.06
N PRO A 184 -9.25 3.22 -21.53
CA PRO A 184 -9.84 4.30 -20.74
C PRO A 184 -10.67 3.79 -19.55
N VAL A 185 -11.21 2.57 -19.62
CA VAL A 185 -11.97 1.96 -18.52
C VAL A 185 -11.02 1.57 -17.39
N ALA A 186 -9.89 0.96 -17.72
CA ALA A 186 -8.84 0.63 -16.74
C ALA A 186 -8.25 1.90 -16.09
N LEU A 187 -8.06 2.98 -16.85
CA LEU A 187 -7.65 4.26 -16.28
C LEU A 187 -8.72 4.81 -15.32
N ALA A 188 -9.98 4.86 -15.73
CA ALA A 188 -11.08 5.33 -14.87
C ALA A 188 -11.16 4.50 -13.58
N GLY A 189 -11.03 3.18 -13.65
CA GLY A 189 -10.95 2.30 -12.50
C GLY A 189 -9.77 2.61 -11.58
N SER A 190 -8.60 2.93 -12.15
CA SER A 190 -7.42 3.30 -11.37
C SER A 190 -7.57 4.64 -10.67
N VAL A 191 -8.21 5.62 -11.33
CA VAL A 191 -8.55 6.92 -10.73
C VAL A 191 -9.55 6.73 -9.58
N ASP A 192 -10.57 5.88 -9.73
CA ASP A 192 -11.51 5.52 -8.66
C ASP A 192 -10.80 4.93 -7.44
N ILE A 193 -9.88 3.99 -7.65
CA ILE A 193 -9.06 3.40 -6.59
C ILE A 193 -8.17 4.46 -5.91
N ALA A 194 -7.60 5.37 -6.68
CA ALA A 194 -6.78 6.45 -6.14
C ALA A 194 -7.61 7.41 -5.27
N LEU A 195 -8.80 7.77 -5.71
CA LEU A 195 -9.73 8.61 -4.94
C LEU A 195 -10.18 7.92 -3.66
N LEU A 196 -10.43 6.61 -3.70
CA LEU A 196 -10.68 5.80 -2.51
C LEU A 196 -9.50 5.84 -1.53
N ALA A 197 -8.27 5.68 -2.02
CA ALA A 197 -7.07 5.75 -1.19
C ALA A 197 -6.92 7.13 -0.51
N ALA A 198 -7.20 8.21 -1.24
CA ALA A 198 -7.21 9.57 -0.69
C ALA A 198 -8.26 9.72 0.42
N ALA A 199 -9.50 9.26 0.18
CA ALA A 199 -10.59 9.34 1.13
C ALA A 199 -10.27 8.57 2.42
N LEU A 200 -9.81 7.33 2.32
CA LEU A 200 -9.43 6.49 3.47
C LEU A 200 -8.31 7.15 4.30
N THR A 201 -7.33 7.75 3.61
CA THR A 201 -6.23 8.46 4.28
C THR A 201 -6.74 9.66 5.05
N LEU A 202 -7.56 10.50 4.43
CA LEU A 202 -8.14 11.69 5.07
C LEU A 202 -9.04 11.34 6.24
N GLU A 203 -9.90 10.32 6.10
CA GLU A 203 -10.76 9.84 7.18
C GLU A 203 -9.97 9.32 8.39
N ALA A 204 -8.88 8.59 8.13
CA ALA A 204 -8.03 8.07 9.21
C ALA A 204 -7.36 9.23 9.99
N PHE A 205 -6.86 10.26 9.32
CA PHE A 205 -6.30 11.44 9.96
C PHE A 205 -7.36 12.28 10.68
N ALA A 206 -8.50 12.53 10.03
CA ALA A 206 -9.60 13.27 10.63
C ALA A 206 -10.06 12.61 11.94
N SER A 207 -10.24 11.30 11.91
CA SER A 207 -10.58 10.52 13.10
C SER A 207 -9.52 10.63 14.21
N LEU A 208 -8.23 10.57 13.87
CA LEU A 208 -7.15 10.71 14.86
C LEU A 208 -7.14 12.10 15.50
N LEU A 209 -7.41 13.14 14.71
CA LEU A 209 -7.37 14.54 15.15
C LEU A 209 -8.69 15.02 15.76
N GLY A 210 -9.73 14.19 15.79
CA GLY A 210 -11.07 14.57 16.21
C GLY A 210 -11.73 15.58 15.27
N ALA A 211 -11.29 15.62 14.00
CA ALA A 211 -11.86 16.50 12.99
C ALA A 211 -13.07 15.83 12.29
N ASP A 212 -14.02 16.66 11.84
CA ASP A 212 -15.16 16.17 11.07
C ASP A 212 -14.75 15.96 9.61
N ALA A 213 -14.80 14.68 9.18
CA ALA A 213 -14.54 14.28 7.80
C ALA A 213 -15.80 14.17 6.93
N SER A 214 -16.96 14.62 7.40
CA SER A 214 -18.23 14.43 6.68
C SER A 214 -18.22 15.07 5.30
N THR A 215 -17.71 16.29 5.17
CA THR A 215 -17.60 17.00 3.89
C THR A 215 -16.69 16.27 2.90
N GLU A 216 -15.54 15.80 3.36
CA GLU A 216 -14.60 15.05 2.48
C GLU A 216 -15.16 13.70 2.08
N ARG A 217 -15.94 13.06 2.95
CA ARG A 217 -16.64 11.80 2.65
C ARG A 217 -17.70 12.00 1.56
N ILE A 218 -18.48 13.08 1.64
CA ILE A 218 -19.46 13.43 0.59
C ILE A 218 -18.75 13.69 -0.72
N ARG A 219 -17.69 14.49 -0.74
CA ARG A 219 -16.91 14.77 -1.95
C ARG A 219 -16.27 13.50 -2.53
N ALA A 220 -15.80 12.58 -1.69
CA ALA A 220 -15.26 11.30 -2.15
C ALA A 220 -16.33 10.47 -2.86
N GLN A 221 -17.57 10.41 -2.31
CA GLN A 221 -18.70 9.72 -2.93
C GLN A 221 -19.12 10.35 -4.27
N GLU A 222 -19.16 11.68 -4.36
CA GLU A 222 -19.46 12.38 -5.61
C GLU A 222 -18.42 12.09 -6.70
N ARG A 223 -17.14 12.07 -6.37
CA ARG A 223 -16.04 11.72 -7.30
C ARG A 223 -16.13 10.26 -7.73
N GLU A 224 -16.40 9.34 -6.81
CA GLU A 224 -16.63 7.92 -7.10
C GLU A 224 -17.77 7.72 -8.10
N GLN A 225 -18.89 8.41 -7.90
CA GLN A 225 -20.03 8.37 -8.84
C GLN A 225 -19.66 8.94 -10.22
N ALA A 226 -18.90 10.03 -10.25
CA ALA A 226 -18.41 10.62 -11.51
C ALA A 226 -17.47 9.66 -12.27
N THR A 227 -16.55 9.02 -11.58
CA THR A 227 -15.62 8.05 -12.18
C THR A 227 -16.35 6.81 -12.70
N THR A 228 -17.34 6.32 -11.96
CA THR A 228 -18.18 5.20 -12.40
C THR A 228 -18.98 5.56 -13.66
N ARG A 229 -19.53 6.77 -13.74
CA ARG A 229 -20.23 7.23 -14.96
C ARG A 229 -19.31 7.32 -16.16
N LEU A 230 -18.07 7.80 -15.98
CA LEU A 230 -17.07 7.82 -17.04
C LEU A 230 -16.73 6.41 -17.53
N ALA A 231 -16.48 5.48 -16.62
CA ALA A 231 -16.19 4.09 -16.97
C ALA A 231 -17.34 3.45 -17.78
N VAL A 232 -18.58 3.67 -17.36
CA VAL A 232 -19.78 3.18 -18.08
C VAL A 232 -19.90 3.83 -19.47
N ALA A 233 -19.64 5.12 -19.58
CA ALA A 233 -19.68 5.82 -20.87
C ALA A 233 -18.65 5.28 -21.86
N PHE A 234 -17.44 4.95 -21.41
CA PHE A 234 -16.39 4.38 -22.26
C PHE A 234 -16.64 2.91 -22.60
N ALA A 235 -17.29 2.13 -21.73
CA ALA A 235 -17.60 0.72 -22.00
C ALA A 235 -18.75 0.54 -22.99
N GLY A 236 -19.54 1.59 -23.26
CA GLY A 236 -20.66 1.57 -24.21
C GLY A 236 -20.34 2.07 -25.61
N THR A 237 -19.08 2.48 -25.87
CA THR A 237 -18.56 2.92 -27.17
C THR A 237 -17.70 1.85 -27.80
#